data_9188291c2685c0b13a16419c379a247b
#
_entry.id   9188291c2685c0b13a16419c379a247b
#
_cell.length_a   1.000
_cell.length_b   1.000
_cell.length_c   1.000
_cell.angle_alpha   90.00
_cell.angle_beta   90.00
_cell.angle_gamma   90.00
#
_symmetry.space_group_name_H-M   'P 1'
#
loop_
_entity.id
_entity.type
_entity.pdbx_description
1 polymer ?
#
loop_
_entity_poly.entity_id
_entity_poly.type
_entity_poly.pdbx_seq_one_letter_code
_entity_poly.pdbx_strand_id
1 'polypeptide(L)'
;MRITILNGTTKNPLQTIGERAGICWGGDISDKDKNIRRAIDCIKSGHGRVLEYVSVEFVVEDMSARAIREIYTHIAGGPTRLQASTRYIDYDNFSYYTPTENEDLKKLYDEAMESAAHYYKLLIEEGMKKEDAANLLPLGMMSKVVMKTNLRMIQNLMGQRLCTRAYKEMRDFAKLLRQYLYDTDDEWRQIVKNLFLPKCQQVGYCTEAKCCGLSEKKEIEWEM
;
A
#
# COMPACT_ATOMS: atom_id res chain seq x y z
N MET A 1 4.25 11.16 -6.77
CA MET A 1 4.28 9.71 -6.44
C MET A 1 4.24 8.90 -7.72
N ARG A 2 5.08 7.89 -7.87
CA ARG A 2 5.15 6.96 -9.00
C ARG A 2 5.26 5.52 -8.45
N ILE A 3 4.59 4.58 -9.13
CA ILE A 3 4.67 3.15 -8.80
C ILE A 3 5.18 2.39 -10.04
N THR A 4 6.06 1.42 -9.81
CA THR A 4 6.51 0.47 -10.83
C THR A 4 6.26 -0.95 -10.33
N ILE A 5 5.44 -1.72 -11.03
CA ILE A 5 5.23 -3.14 -10.74
C ILE A 5 6.43 -3.92 -11.25
N LEU A 6 7.00 -4.76 -10.39
CA LEU A 6 8.20 -5.54 -10.70
C LEU A 6 7.85 -6.96 -11.16
N ASN A 7 8.83 -7.61 -11.81
CA ASN A 7 8.68 -8.96 -12.37
C ASN A 7 8.40 -10.06 -11.33
N GLY A 8 8.65 -9.79 -10.04
CA GLY A 8 8.28 -10.67 -8.92
C GLY A 8 6.78 -10.69 -8.61
N THR A 9 5.98 -9.84 -9.26
CA THR A 9 4.53 -9.88 -9.17
C THR A 9 3.99 -11.06 -9.96
N THR A 10 3.15 -11.86 -9.31
CA THR A 10 2.55 -13.08 -9.92
C THR A 10 1.71 -12.70 -11.14
N LYS A 11 2.01 -13.31 -12.28
CA LYS A 11 1.15 -13.28 -13.47
C LYS A 11 0.05 -14.34 -13.34
N ASN A 12 -1.14 -14.05 -13.90
CA ASN A 12 -2.29 -14.96 -13.85
C ASN A 12 -2.62 -15.41 -12.41
N PRO A 13 -2.92 -14.48 -11.50
CA PRO A 13 -3.06 -14.77 -10.08
C PRO A 13 -4.23 -15.70 -9.74
N LEU A 14 -5.34 -15.68 -10.51
CA LEU A 14 -6.47 -16.59 -10.29
C LEU A 14 -6.08 -18.02 -10.65
N GLN A 15 -5.37 -18.24 -11.76
CA GLN A 15 -4.85 -19.53 -12.10
C GLN A 15 -3.93 -20.05 -10.99
N THR A 16 -3.00 -19.23 -10.51
CA THR A 16 -2.09 -19.58 -9.40
C THR A 16 -2.86 -19.99 -8.14
N ILE A 17 -3.86 -19.21 -7.73
CA ILE A 17 -4.69 -19.54 -6.57
C ILE A 17 -5.39 -20.89 -6.77
N GLY A 18 -6.01 -21.11 -7.93
CA GLY A 18 -6.77 -22.31 -8.21
C GLY A 18 -5.91 -23.57 -8.30
N GLU A 19 -4.71 -23.49 -8.85
CA GLU A 19 -3.72 -24.58 -8.84
C GLU A 19 -3.36 -24.99 -7.42
N ARG A 20 -3.03 -24.03 -6.54
CA ARG A 20 -2.65 -24.30 -5.15
C ARG A 20 -3.80 -24.89 -4.34
N ALA A 21 -5.02 -24.36 -4.52
CA ALA A 21 -6.21 -24.92 -3.93
C ALA A 21 -6.50 -26.34 -4.45
N GLY A 22 -6.28 -26.59 -5.77
CA GLY A 22 -6.46 -27.90 -6.39
C GLY A 22 -5.58 -28.98 -5.80
N ILE A 23 -4.32 -28.67 -5.49
CA ILE A 23 -3.38 -29.57 -4.83
C ILE A 23 -3.93 -30.00 -3.46
N CYS A 24 -4.50 -29.06 -2.70
CA CYS A 24 -5.05 -29.32 -1.38
C CYS A 24 -6.20 -30.33 -1.40
N TRP A 25 -6.94 -30.41 -2.50
CA TRP A 25 -8.10 -31.30 -2.67
C TRP A 25 -7.78 -32.54 -3.50
N GLY A 26 -6.51 -32.76 -3.88
CA GLY A 26 -6.11 -33.88 -4.75
C GLY A 26 -6.72 -33.80 -6.15
N GLY A 27 -7.10 -32.59 -6.60
CA GLY A 27 -7.73 -32.39 -7.89
C GLY A 27 -6.74 -32.17 -9.03
N ASP A 28 -7.18 -32.43 -10.27
CA ASP A 28 -6.42 -32.10 -11.47
C ASP A 28 -6.24 -30.57 -11.58
N ILE A 29 -4.99 -30.14 -11.76
CA ILE A 29 -4.58 -28.74 -11.88
C ILE A 29 -4.11 -28.37 -13.29
N SER A 30 -4.20 -29.28 -14.26
CA SER A 30 -3.78 -29.02 -15.65
C SER A 30 -4.73 -28.12 -16.43
N ASP A 31 -6.01 -28.08 -16.04
CA ASP A 31 -7.06 -27.31 -16.69
C ASP A 31 -7.12 -25.88 -16.10
N LYS A 32 -6.73 -24.91 -16.93
CA LYS A 32 -6.70 -23.48 -16.57
C LYS A 32 -8.08 -22.96 -16.15
N ASP A 33 -9.14 -23.29 -16.88
CA ASP A 33 -10.48 -22.76 -16.62
C ASP A 33 -11.06 -23.34 -15.34
N LYS A 34 -10.77 -24.60 -15.02
CA LYS A 34 -11.13 -25.19 -13.73
C LYS A 34 -10.37 -24.53 -12.59
N ASN A 35 -9.09 -24.20 -12.77
CA ASN A 35 -8.31 -23.50 -11.76
C ASN A 35 -8.89 -22.11 -11.50
N ILE A 36 -9.22 -21.33 -12.54
CA ILE A 36 -9.82 -20.00 -12.37
C ILE A 36 -11.16 -20.10 -11.61
N ARG A 37 -12.05 -21.04 -11.98
CA ARG A 37 -13.32 -21.26 -11.26
C ARG A 37 -13.07 -21.60 -9.80
N ARG A 38 -12.17 -22.54 -9.51
CA ARG A 38 -11.78 -22.95 -8.14
C ARG A 38 -11.25 -21.78 -7.33
N ALA A 39 -10.42 -20.92 -7.94
CA ALA A 39 -9.93 -19.71 -7.28
C ALA A 39 -11.07 -18.76 -6.88
N ILE A 40 -12.00 -18.51 -7.80
CA ILE A 40 -13.16 -17.66 -7.57
C ILE A 40 -14.04 -18.24 -6.44
N ASP A 41 -14.27 -19.54 -6.42
CA ASP A 41 -15.05 -20.21 -5.37
C ASP A 41 -14.36 -20.10 -3.99
N CYS A 42 -13.04 -20.32 -3.92
CA CYS A 42 -12.27 -20.11 -2.71
C CYS A 42 -12.36 -18.67 -2.19
N ILE A 43 -12.25 -17.69 -3.08
CA ILE A 43 -12.34 -16.26 -2.74
C ILE A 43 -13.74 -15.92 -2.21
N LYS A 44 -14.80 -16.34 -2.91
CA LYS A 44 -16.19 -16.12 -2.50
C LYS A 44 -16.53 -16.77 -1.14
N SER A 45 -15.95 -17.93 -0.87
CA SER A 45 -16.12 -18.65 0.40
C SER A 45 -15.22 -18.13 1.53
N GLY A 46 -14.45 -17.06 1.30
CA GLY A 46 -13.62 -16.43 2.32
C GLY A 46 -12.33 -17.19 2.69
N HIS A 47 -11.87 -18.13 1.87
CA HIS A 47 -10.63 -18.89 2.09
C HIS A 47 -9.39 -18.00 1.87
N GLY A 48 -9.16 -17.05 2.78
CA GLY A 48 -8.12 -16.02 2.64
C GLY A 48 -6.67 -16.52 2.52
N ARG A 49 -6.38 -17.75 3.00
CA ARG A 49 -5.03 -18.32 2.90
C ARG A 49 -4.55 -18.51 1.46
N VAL A 50 -5.45 -18.80 0.52
CA VAL A 50 -5.09 -18.98 -0.89
C VAL A 50 -4.53 -17.71 -1.53
N LEU A 51 -4.87 -16.53 -1.00
CA LEU A 51 -4.37 -15.23 -1.46
C LEU A 51 -2.89 -15.02 -1.11
N GLU A 52 -2.35 -15.75 -0.14
CA GLU A 52 -0.95 -15.62 0.29
C GLU A 52 0.02 -16.21 -0.74
N TYR A 53 -0.45 -17.03 -1.69
CA TYR A 53 0.36 -17.59 -2.78
C TYR A 53 0.58 -16.62 -3.94
N VAL A 54 -0.14 -15.50 -3.97
CA VAL A 54 0.02 -14.46 -4.99
C VAL A 54 0.95 -13.38 -4.48
N SER A 55 2.12 -13.28 -5.08
CA SER A 55 3.13 -12.26 -4.77
C SER A 55 2.81 -10.94 -5.45
N VAL A 56 3.04 -9.83 -4.76
CA VAL A 56 2.99 -8.47 -5.30
C VAL A 56 4.29 -7.77 -4.95
N GLU A 57 5.05 -7.37 -5.97
CA GLU A 57 6.34 -6.70 -5.83
C GLU A 57 6.34 -5.39 -6.63
N PHE A 58 6.69 -4.30 -5.97
CA PHE A 58 6.64 -2.97 -6.57
C PHE A 58 7.64 -2.00 -5.94
N VAL A 59 7.98 -0.95 -6.70
CA VAL A 59 8.70 0.22 -6.19
C VAL A 59 7.71 1.37 -6.07
N VAL A 60 7.81 2.13 -4.99
CA VAL A 60 7.16 3.44 -4.84
C VAL A 60 8.24 4.51 -4.73
N GLU A 61 8.10 5.57 -5.51
CA GLU A 61 8.96 6.76 -5.49
C GLU A 61 8.10 7.99 -5.20
N ASP A 62 8.70 9.02 -4.62
CA ASP A 62 8.06 10.28 -4.28
C ASP A 62 6.85 10.12 -3.35
N MET A 63 7.05 9.33 -2.30
CA MET A 63 6.11 9.12 -1.22
C MET A 63 6.74 9.57 0.11
N SER A 64 5.98 10.28 0.96
CA SER A 64 6.51 10.76 2.23
C SER A 64 6.95 9.62 3.14
N ALA A 65 7.99 9.83 3.94
CA ALA A 65 8.45 8.88 4.95
C ALA A 65 7.30 8.53 5.93
N ARG A 66 6.41 9.50 6.23
CA ARG A 66 5.20 9.29 7.03
C ARG A 66 4.27 8.24 6.39
N ALA A 67 3.95 8.39 5.11
CA ALA A 67 3.05 7.49 4.43
C ALA A 67 3.67 6.11 4.22
N ILE A 68 4.96 6.02 3.92
CA ILE A 68 5.70 4.74 3.88
C ILE A 68 5.61 4.03 5.23
N ARG A 69 5.77 4.75 6.35
CA ARG A 69 5.62 4.19 7.70
C ARG A 69 4.24 3.61 7.95
N GLU A 70 3.17 4.23 7.41
CA GLU A 70 1.81 3.70 7.54
C GLU A 70 1.63 2.36 6.80
N ILE A 71 2.31 2.14 5.66
CA ILE A 71 2.26 0.83 4.97
C ILE A 71 2.81 -0.26 5.88
N TYR A 72 3.80 0.03 6.71
CA TYR A 72 4.43 -0.92 7.63
C TYR A 72 3.51 -1.42 8.74
N THR A 73 2.40 -0.74 9.00
CA THR A 73 1.40 -1.17 9.98
C THR A 73 0.48 -2.28 9.48
N HIS A 74 0.52 -2.59 8.17
CA HIS A 74 -0.26 -3.68 7.57
C HIS A 74 0.49 -5.01 7.74
N ILE A 75 0.12 -5.80 8.74
CA ILE A 75 0.87 -6.97 9.22
C ILE A 75 0.47 -8.31 8.57
N ALA A 76 -0.66 -8.39 7.89
CA ALA A 76 -1.10 -9.64 7.26
C ALA A 76 -0.18 -10.03 6.09
N GLY A 77 0.81 -10.87 6.36
CA GLY A 77 1.81 -11.31 5.40
C GLY A 77 3.01 -10.37 5.25
N GLY A 78 3.36 -9.66 6.30
CA GLY A 78 4.48 -8.72 6.51
C GLY A 78 5.30 -8.34 5.27
N PRO A 79 5.28 -7.08 4.80
CA PRO A 79 6.02 -6.73 3.60
C PRO A 79 7.53 -6.85 3.85
N THR A 80 8.23 -7.57 2.96
CA THR A 80 9.67 -7.39 2.81
C THR A 80 9.91 -6.06 2.11
N ARG A 81 10.82 -5.24 2.64
CA ARG A 81 11.03 -3.86 2.15
C ARG A 81 12.48 -3.44 2.25
N LEU A 82 12.90 -2.63 1.27
CA LEU A 82 14.15 -1.88 1.31
C LEU A 82 13.83 -0.43 0.98
N GLN A 83 14.03 0.46 1.95
CA GLN A 83 13.82 1.89 1.79
C GLN A 83 15.13 2.59 1.50
N ALA A 84 15.09 3.70 0.76
CA ALA A 84 16.22 4.58 0.51
C ALA A 84 16.89 4.96 1.83
N SER A 85 18.19 4.70 1.92
CA SER A 85 18.95 4.77 3.18
C SER A 85 19.42 6.18 3.47
N THR A 86 19.14 6.67 4.67
CA THR A 86 19.68 7.93 5.19
C THR A 86 21.15 7.86 5.59
N ARG A 87 21.79 6.68 5.51
CA ARG A 87 23.24 6.51 5.76
C ARG A 87 24.07 6.75 4.51
N TYR A 88 23.50 6.47 3.31
CA TYR A 88 24.24 6.47 2.05
C TYR A 88 23.86 7.60 1.12
N ILE A 89 22.60 8.03 1.16
CA ILE A 89 22.04 9.07 0.27
C ILE A 89 22.17 10.42 0.96
N ASP A 90 22.51 11.45 0.18
CA ASP A 90 22.49 12.84 0.63
C ASP A 90 21.07 13.40 0.56
N TYR A 91 20.66 14.07 1.61
CA TYR A 91 19.35 14.70 1.74
C TYR A 91 19.45 16.21 2.01
N ASP A 92 20.54 16.83 1.60
CA ASP A 92 20.77 18.28 1.71
C ASP A 92 19.76 19.13 0.93
N ASN A 93 19.11 18.52 -0.06
CA ASN A 93 18.05 19.14 -0.86
C ASN A 93 16.93 18.13 -1.11
N PHE A 94 16.33 17.59 -0.03
CA PHE A 94 15.25 16.61 -0.15
C PHE A 94 13.96 17.25 -0.66
N SER A 95 13.22 16.53 -1.51
CA SER A 95 11.84 16.86 -1.84
C SER A 95 10.90 16.44 -0.72
N TYR A 96 9.74 17.08 -0.59
CA TYR A 96 8.77 16.81 0.46
C TYR A 96 7.33 16.86 -0.06
N TYR A 97 6.45 16.18 0.65
CA TYR A 97 5.01 16.19 0.42
C TYR A 97 4.38 17.37 1.15
N THR A 98 3.64 18.21 0.42
CA THR A 98 2.90 19.34 1.01
C THR A 98 1.46 18.90 1.27
N PRO A 99 1.00 18.84 2.56
CA PRO A 99 -0.29 18.25 2.91
C PRO A 99 -1.48 19.23 2.82
N THR A 100 -1.29 20.42 2.27
CA THR A 100 -2.29 21.49 2.21
C THR A 100 -2.30 22.18 0.86
N GLU A 101 -3.46 22.69 0.47
CA GLU A 101 -3.64 23.56 -0.71
C GLU A 101 -3.89 25.03 -0.31
N ASN A 102 -3.91 25.33 0.98
CA ASN A 102 -3.98 26.70 1.50
C ASN A 102 -2.59 27.35 1.35
N GLU A 103 -2.50 28.44 0.58
CA GLU A 103 -1.22 29.07 0.22
C GLU A 103 -0.45 29.61 1.43
N ASP A 104 -1.13 30.14 2.46
CA ASP A 104 -0.46 30.66 3.66
C ASP A 104 0.13 29.52 4.50
N LEU A 105 -0.62 28.42 4.67
CA LEU A 105 -0.13 27.23 5.36
C LEU A 105 1.00 26.55 4.57
N LYS A 106 0.91 26.54 3.24
CA LYS A 106 1.94 26.01 2.38
C LYS A 106 3.25 26.76 2.54
N LYS A 107 3.19 28.11 2.52
CA LYS A 107 4.35 28.99 2.71
C LYS A 107 5.08 28.70 4.02
N LEU A 108 4.30 28.66 5.13
CA LEU A 108 4.84 28.33 6.45
C LEU A 108 5.46 26.92 6.49
N TYR A 109 4.81 25.96 5.82
CA TYR A 109 5.31 24.59 5.74
C TYR A 109 6.60 24.49 4.92
N ASP A 110 6.68 25.18 3.78
CA ASP A 110 7.86 25.24 2.92
C ASP A 110 9.05 25.86 3.66
N GLU A 111 8.86 26.98 4.37
CA GLU A 111 9.89 27.62 5.22
C GLU A 111 10.45 26.63 6.28
N ALA A 112 9.58 25.83 6.91
CA ALA A 112 10.00 24.83 7.88
C ALA A 112 10.81 23.70 7.25
N MET A 113 10.43 23.23 6.04
CA MET A 113 11.13 22.19 5.30
C MET A 113 12.50 22.67 4.79
N GLU A 114 12.57 23.88 4.26
CA GLU A 114 13.82 24.51 3.82
C GLU A 114 14.77 24.72 5.00
N SER A 115 14.26 25.14 6.16
CA SER A 115 15.04 25.26 7.38
C SER A 115 15.62 23.92 7.83
N ALA A 116 14.83 22.85 7.79
CA ALA A 116 15.29 21.50 8.12
C ALA A 116 16.41 21.03 7.16
N ALA A 117 16.26 21.25 5.86
CA ALA A 117 17.27 20.94 4.85
C ALA A 117 18.57 21.73 5.08
N HIS A 118 18.45 23.03 5.36
CA HIS A 118 19.59 23.89 5.68
C HIS A 118 20.39 23.39 6.89
N TYR A 119 19.73 23.13 8.01
CA TYR A 119 20.42 22.64 9.20
C TYR A 119 20.97 21.22 9.03
N TYR A 120 20.30 20.35 8.29
CA TYR A 120 20.85 19.04 7.95
C TYR A 120 22.18 19.18 7.21
N LYS A 121 22.23 20.05 6.20
CA LYS A 121 23.43 20.34 5.43
C LYS A 121 24.56 20.88 6.30
N LEU A 122 24.27 21.88 7.16
CA LEU A 122 25.28 22.45 8.08
C LEU A 122 25.86 21.39 9.02
N LEU A 123 25.05 20.50 9.56
CA LEU A 123 25.52 19.41 10.45
C LEU A 123 26.49 18.47 9.72
N ILE A 124 26.24 18.17 8.44
CA ILE A 124 27.14 17.37 7.62
C ILE A 124 28.45 18.11 7.33
N GLU A 125 28.38 19.39 7.00
CA GLU A 125 29.56 20.24 6.75
C GLU A 125 30.44 20.38 8.00
N GLU A 126 29.86 20.42 9.20
CA GLU A 126 30.54 20.44 10.48
C GLU A 126 31.04 19.04 10.93
N GLY A 127 30.90 18.02 10.08
CA GLY A 127 31.48 16.69 10.29
C GLY A 127 30.57 15.69 11.02
N MET A 128 29.27 16.00 11.22
CA MET A 128 28.32 15.02 11.74
C MET A 128 28.10 13.89 10.72
N LYS A 129 28.03 12.63 11.20
CA LYS A 129 27.73 11.51 10.32
C LYS A 129 26.31 11.63 9.75
N LYS A 130 26.11 11.21 8.49
CA LYS A 130 24.79 11.24 7.82
C LYS A 130 23.70 10.55 8.62
N GLU A 131 24.00 9.41 9.22
CA GLU A 131 23.04 8.64 10.02
C GLU A 131 22.58 9.38 11.28
N ASP A 132 23.45 10.24 11.85
CA ASP A 132 23.13 11.04 13.02
C ASP A 132 22.38 12.32 12.62
N ALA A 133 22.83 13.03 11.59
CA ALA A 133 22.16 14.20 11.02
C ALA A 133 20.76 13.88 10.51
N ALA A 134 20.53 12.64 10.03
CA ALA A 134 19.24 12.18 9.54
C ALA A 134 18.12 12.22 10.58
N ASN A 135 18.42 12.33 11.87
CA ASN A 135 17.42 12.54 12.91
C ASN A 135 16.67 13.90 12.74
N LEU A 136 17.25 14.84 11.99
CA LEU A 136 16.63 16.12 11.69
C LEU A 136 15.65 16.06 10.51
N LEU A 137 15.71 14.99 9.70
CA LEU A 137 14.89 14.87 8.50
C LEU A 137 13.40 14.73 8.85
N PRO A 138 12.51 15.57 8.28
CA PRO A 138 11.09 15.56 8.63
C PRO A 138 10.37 14.36 8.02
N LEU A 139 9.29 13.92 8.66
CA LEU A 139 8.43 12.84 8.16
C LEU A 139 7.76 13.17 6.80
N GLY A 140 7.66 14.46 6.46
CA GLY A 140 7.18 14.90 5.15
C GLY A 140 8.18 14.70 4.01
N MET A 141 9.46 14.43 4.31
CA MET A 141 10.48 14.14 3.30
C MET A 141 10.05 12.99 2.41
N MET A 142 10.16 13.16 1.09
CA MET A 142 9.89 12.10 0.13
C MET A 142 11.01 11.08 0.11
N SER A 143 10.64 9.83 -0.08
CA SER A 143 11.55 8.69 -0.12
C SER A 143 11.13 7.69 -1.19
N LYS A 144 11.97 6.66 -1.37
CA LYS A 144 11.74 5.54 -2.26
C LYS A 144 11.80 4.24 -1.48
N VAL A 145 10.91 3.31 -1.81
CA VAL A 145 10.87 1.98 -1.20
C VAL A 145 10.54 0.92 -2.23
N VAL A 146 11.27 -0.19 -2.22
CA VAL A 146 10.87 -1.43 -2.89
C VAL A 146 10.20 -2.35 -1.87
N MET A 147 9.10 -2.94 -2.27
CA MET A 147 8.29 -3.80 -1.39
C MET A 147 7.92 -5.09 -2.11
N LYS A 148 7.93 -6.18 -1.34
CA LYS A 148 7.37 -7.46 -1.74
C LYS A 148 6.40 -7.93 -0.66
N THR A 149 5.21 -8.34 -1.07
CA THR A 149 4.16 -8.79 -0.16
C THR A 149 3.23 -9.78 -0.89
N ASN A 150 2.11 -10.15 -0.29
CA ASN A 150 1.12 -11.02 -0.90
C ASN A 150 -0.23 -10.32 -1.11
N LEU A 151 -1.09 -10.94 -1.91
CA LEU A 151 -2.41 -10.40 -2.26
C LEU A 151 -3.30 -10.21 -1.02
N ARG A 152 -3.20 -11.05 0.01
CA ARG A 152 -3.99 -10.91 1.23
C ARG A 152 -3.67 -9.61 1.97
N MET A 153 -2.37 -9.26 2.07
CA MET A 153 -1.93 -7.99 2.65
C MET A 153 -2.44 -6.81 1.82
N ILE A 154 -2.33 -6.89 0.47
CA ILE A 154 -2.83 -5.84 -0.41
C ILE A 154 -4.35 -5.67 -0.29
N GLN A 155 -5.13 -6.75 -0.22
CA GLN A 155 -6.58 -6.67 0.01
C GLN A 155 -6.92 -5.94 1.31
N ASN A 156 -6.22 -6.26 2.41
CA ASN A 156 -6.40 -5.58 3.70
C ASN A 156 -6.03 -4.09 3.62
N LEU A 157 -4.91 -3.77 2.97
CA LEU A 157 -4.47 -2.40 2.72
C LEU A 157 -5.55 -1.63 1.93
N MET A 158 -6.05 -2.19 0.83
CA MET A 158 -7.10 -1.58 0.01
C MET A 158 -8.36 -1.33 0.82
N GLY A 159 -8.78 -2.29 1.63
CA GLY A 159 -9.95 -2.15 2.52
C GLY A 159 -9.87 -0.93 3.43
N GLN A 160 -8.70 -0.66 3.99
CA GLN A 160 -8.49 0.44 4.92
C GLN A 160 -8.15 1.76 4.20
N ARG A 161 -7.32 1.73 3.16
CA ARG A 161 -6.73 2.93 2.56
C ARG A 161 -7.55 3.50 1.39
N LEU A 162 -8.50 2.76 0.82
CA LEU A 162 -9.48 3.32 -0.10
C LEU A 162 -10.63 4.05 0.61
N CYS A 163 -10.75 3.94 1.94
CA CYS A 163 -11.72 4.67 2.74
C CYS A 163 -11.43 6.18 2.70
N THR A 164 -12.48 7.01 2.60
CA THR A 164 -12.35 8.49 2.59
C THR A 164 -11.75 9.05 3.88
N ARG A 165 -11.80 8.31 4.99
CA ARG A 165 -11.20 8.69 6.28
C ARG A 165 -9.70 8.43 6.37
N ALA A 166 -9.14 7.66 5.45
CA ALA A 166 -7.70 7.43 5.42
C ALA A 166 -6.94 8.72 5.06
N TYR A 167 -5.70 8.84 5.51
CA TYR A 167 -4.81 9.93 5.14
C TYR A 167 -4.74 10.09 3.61
N LYS A 168 -4.81 11.33 3.11
CA LYS A 168 -4.94 11.61 1.67
C LYS A 168 -3.86 10.93 0.84
N GLU A 169 -2.60 11.08 1.21
CA GLU A 169 -1.48 10.48 0.48
C GLU A 169 -1.56 8.94 0.42
N MET A 170 -2.02 8.30 1.50
CA MET A 170 -2.27 6.84 1.52
C MET A 170 -3.42 6.42 0.62
N ARG A 171 -4.48 7.25 0.52
CA ARG A 171 -5.56 6.98 -0.44
C ARG A 171 -5.08 7.08 -1.88
N ASP A 172 -4.26 8.09 -2.16
CA ASP A 172 -3.70 8.31 -3.50
C ASP A 172 -2.76 7.16 -3.89
N PHE A 173 -1.91 6.71 -2.95
CA PHE A 173 -1.10 5.49 -3.10
C PHE A 173 -1.96 4.25 -3.40
N ALA A 174 -3.00 4.00 -2.59
CA ALA A 174 -3.86 2.83 -2.78
C ALA A 174 -4.59 2.86 -4.12
N LYS A 175 -5.09 4.02 -4.56
CA LYS A 175 -5.71 4.19 -5.88
C LYS A 175 -4.73 3.94 -7.01
N LEU A 176 -3.51 4.47 -6.89
CA LEU A 176 -2.48 4.32 -7.90
C LEU A 176 -2.01 2.86 -8.01
N LEU A 177 -1.72 2.20 -6.89
CA LEU A 177 -1.36 0.77 -6.86
C LEU A 177 -2.48 -0.11 -7.44
N ARG A 178 -3.74 0.19 -7.10
CA ARG A 178 -4.92 -0.47 -7.66
C ARG A 178 -4.95 -0.36 -9.18
N GLN A 179 -4.67 0.82 -9.74
CA GLN A 179 -4.67 1.06 -11.18
C GLN A 179 -3.55 0.26 -11.86
N TYR A 180 -2.33 0.32 -11.35
CA TYR A 180 -1.21 -0.42 -11.96
C TYR A 180 -1.40 -1.94 -11.94
N LEU A 181 -1.96 -2.49 -10.86
CA LEU A 181 -2.29 -3.92 -10.80
C LEU A 181 -3.44 -4.27 -11.77
N TYR A 182 -4.44 -3.39 -11.90
CA TYR A 182 -5.50 -3.57 -12.90
C TYR A 182 -4.97 -3.67 -14.34
N ASP A 183 -3.91 -2.94 -14.65
CA ASP A 183 -3.32 -2.88 -16.00
C ASP A 183 -2.33 -4.03 -16.29
N THR A 184 -2.07 -4.91 -15.30
CA THR A 184 -1.09 -5.99 -15.43
C THR A 184 -1.56 -7.11 -16.36
N ASP A 185 -2.74 -7.70 -16.11
CA ASP A 185 -3.38 -8.73 -16.93
C ASP A 185 -4.88 -8.85 -16.64
N ASP A 186 -5.60 -9.71 -17.41
CA ASP A 186 -7.04 -9.88 -17.28
C ASP A 186 -7.46 -10.50 -15.94
N GLU A 187 -6.65 -11.36 -15.34
CA GLU A 187 -6.94 -11.97 -14.04
C GLU A 187 -6.74 -10.94 -12.92
N TRP A 188 -5.73 -10.08 -13.02
CA TRP A 188 -5.57 -8.92 -12.13
C TRP A 188 -6.74 -7.97 -12.23
N ARG A 189 -7.29 -7.70 -13.43
CA ARG A 189 -8.51 -6.90 -13.58
C ARG A 189 -9.69 -7.45 -12.79
N GLN A 190 -9.88 -8.78 -12.81
CA GLN A 190 -10.94 -9.42 -12.04
C GLN A 190 -10.69 -9.30 -10.53
N ILE A 191 -9.47 -9.53 -10.06
CA ILE A 191 -9.09 -9.35 -8.65
C ILE A 191 -9.33 -7.93 -8.19
N VAL A 192 -8.85 -6.95 -8.94
CA VAL A 192 -8.98 -5.52 -8.58
C VAL A 192 -10.46 -5.10 -8.49
N LYS A 193 -11.30 -5.52 -9.44
CA LYS A 193 -12.72 -5.20 -9.43
C LYS A 193 -13.47 -5.76 -8.23
N ASN A 194 -13.10 -6.96 -7.79
CA ASN A 194 -13.87 -7.70 -6.79
C ASN A 194 -13.28 -7.63 -5.37
N LEU A 195 -11.96 -7.47 -5.21
CA LEU A 195 -11.29 -7.51 -3.91
C LEU A 195 -10.74 -6.16 -3.45
N PHE A 196 -10.38 -5.25 -4.39
CA PHE A 196 -9.77 -3.97 -4.02
C PHE A 196 -10.83 -2.89 -3.85
N LEU A 197 -11.63 -3.07 -2.82
CA LEU A 197 -12.74 -2.20 -2.44
C LEU A 197 -12.52 -1.66 -1.02
N PRO A 198 -13.08 -0.48 -0.66
CA PRO A 198 -13.11 -0.03 0.73
C PRO A 198 -13.77 -1.09 1.63
N LYS A 199 -13.38 -1.15 2.90
CA LYS A 199 -13.88 -2.16 3.84
C LYS A 199 -15.40 -2.25 3.89
N CYS A 200 -16.08 -1.09 3.89
CA CYS A 200 -17.54 -1.02 3.91
C CYS A 200 -18.20 -1.69 2.69
N GLN A 201 -17.58 -1.62 1.50
CA GLN A 201 -18.07 -2.32 0.32
C GLN A 201 -17.73 -3.82 0.34
N GLN A 202 -16.62 -4.22 0.98
CA GLN A 202 -16.27 -5.64 1.13
C GLN A 202 -17.26 -6.38 2.05
N VAL A 203 -17.78 -5.71 3.10
CA VAL A 203 -18.67 -6.31 4.10
C VAL A 203 -20.15 -5.90 3.94
N GLY A 204 -20.45 -4.96 3.01
CA GLY A 204 -21.79 -4.51 2.72
C GLY A 204 -22.31 -3.36 3.59
N TYR A 205 -21.56 -2.91 4.60
CA TYR A 205 -21.97 -1.82 5.50
C TYR A 205 -20.78 -1.05 6.05
N CYS A 206 -21.03 0.18 6.53
CA CYS A 206 -20.03 1.06 7.14
C CYS A 206 -20.14 1.03 8.67
N THR A 207 -19.02 0.77 9.36
CA THR A 207 -18.91 0.78 10.83
C THR A 207 -18.30 2.06 11.38
N GLU A 208 -17.90 2.99 10.52
CA GLU A 208 -17.24 4.23 10.93
C GLU A 208 -18.22 5.21 11.60
N ALA A 209 -17.80 5.87 12.68
CA ALA A 209 -18.61 6.85 13.39
C ALA A 209 -19.12 7.97 12.46
N LYS A 210 -18.24 8.45 11.55
CA LYS A 210 -18.59 9.43 10.50
C LYS A 210 -18.63 8.71 9.15
N CYS A 211 -19.77 8.12 8.80
CA CYS A 211 -20.02 7.49 7.52
C CYS A 211 -19.99 8.54 6.39
N CYS A 212 -19.35 8.20 5.26
CA CYS A 212 -19.30 9.07 4.08
C CYS A 212 -20.45 8.84 3.07
N GLY A 213 -21.36 7.89 3.37
CA GLY A 213 -22.50 7.55 2.50
C GLY A 213 -22.20 6.55 1.38
N LEU A 214 -20.95 6.06 1.25
CA LEU A 214 -20.58 5.07 0.23
C LEU A 214 -21.25 3.70 0.45
N SER A 215 -21.56 3.37 1.71
CA SER A 215 -22.31 2.20 2.12
C SER A 215 -23.20 2.60 3.30
N GLU A 216 -24.30 1.87 3.51
CA GLU A 216 -25.19 2.10 4.64
C GLU A 216 -24.45 1.95 5.98
N LYS A 217 -24.73 2.85 6.94
CA LYS A 217 -24.15 2.77 8.28
C LYS A 217 -24.81 1.64 9.06
N LYS A 218 -24.00 0.81 9.73
CA LYS A 218 -24.47 -0.20 10.68
C LYS A 218 -23.70 -0.05 11.99
N GLU A 219 -24.42 0.02 13.09
CA GLU A 219 -23.84 -0.06 14.44
C GLU A 219 -23.66 -1.54 14.82
N ILE A 220 -22.51 -1.87 15.40
CA ILE A 220 -22.23 -3.20 15.92
C ILE A 220 -22.54 -3.13 17.41
N GLU A 221 -23.60 -3.81 17.84
CA GLU A 221 -23.93 -3.95 19.25
C GLU A 221 -23.02 -5.01 19.88
N TRP A 222 -22.52 -4.72 21.07
CA TRP A 222 -21.75 -5.66 21.87
C TRP A 222 -22.64 -6.13 23.02
N GLU A 223 -22.81 -7.43 23.12
CA GLU A 223 -23.37 -8.03 24.34
C GLU A 223 -22.27 -8.05 25.42
N MET A 224 -22.53 -7.38 26.55
CA MET A 224 -21.63 -7.32 27.70
C MET A 224 -22.06 -8.36 28.75
#